data_ec3b36941aa89fd8da57d6857170ec5d
#
_entry.id   ec3b36941aa89fd8da57d6857170ec5d
#
_cell.length_a   1.000
_cell.length_b   1.000
_cell.length_c   1.000
_cell.angle_alpha   90.00
_cell.angle_beta   90.00
_cell.angle_gamma   90.00
#
_symmetry.space_group_name_H-M   'P 1'
#
loop_
_entity.id
_entity.type
_entity.pdbx_description
1 polymer ?
#
loop_
_entity_poly.entity_id
_entity_poly.type
_entity_poly.pdbx_seq_one_letter_code
_entity_poly.pdbx_strand_id
1 'polypeptide(L)'
;LDHFRRMKGNLEKMLDHFLNMADIKKRFTPTTRIHGFASWQLNFGSQPMQRAYEGAILVGDAASLINPLTGGGICNALISAELAAAVAHEALQENDLSRERLKQYETRCNQALWPSMKRSFLMQQWLVPYPFLLEGLIRSLGANSSFAQTFLTKF
;
A
#
# COMPACT_ATOMS: atom_id res chain seq x y z
N LEU A 1 -1.35 -1.80 18.18
CA LEU A 1 -0.67 -0.51 18.40
C LEU A 1 -0.03 -0.44 19.80
N ASP A 2 -0.70 -0.88 20.85
CA ASP A 2 -0.17 -0.82 22.21
C ASP A 2 1.05 -1.72 22.41
N HIS A 3 1.09 -2.88 21.78
CA HIS A 3 2.24 -3.77 21.82
C HIS A 3 3.45 -3.14 21.11
N PHE A 4 3.26 -2.51 19.96
CA PHE A 4 4.31 -1.77 19.25
C PHE A 4 4.86 -0.61 20.08
N ARG A 5 3.98 0.14 20.77
CA ARG A 5 4.39 1.22 21.69
C ARG A 5 5.19 0.70 22.87
N ARG A 6 4.79 -0.43 23.48
CA ARG A 6 5.53 -1.07 24.60
C ARG A 6 6.93 -1.51 24.18
N MET A 7 7.09 -2.00 22.96
CA MET A 7 8.39 -2.39 22.40
C MET A 7 9.20 -1.20 21.86
N LYS A 8 8.75 0.05 22.09
CA LYS A 8 9.38 1.29 21.60
C LYS A 8 9.64 1.27 20.09
N GLY A 9 8.77 0.65 19.31
CA GLY A 9 8.89 0.54 17.87
C GLY A 9 10.02 -0.38 17.36
N ASN A 10 10.62 -1.19 18.21
CA ASN A 10 11.69 -2.11 17.82
C ASN A 10 11.08 -3.35 17.14
N LEU A 11 11.16 -3.39 15.81
CA LEU A 11 10.58 -4.47 14.98
C LEU A 11 11.28 -5.80 15.20
N GLU A 12 12.59 -5.81 15.47
CA GLU A 12 13.35 -7.03 15.74
C GLU A 12 12.87 -7.70 17.03
N LYS A 13 12.70 -6.93 18.11
CA LYS A 13 12.11 -7.44 19.36
C LYS A 13 10.67 -7.94 19.18
N MET A 14 9.90 -7.29 18.29
CA MET A 14 8.55 -7.75 17.97
C MET A 14 8.57 -9.07 17.22
N LEU A 15 9.49 -9.24 16.28
CA LEU A 15 9.69 -10.51 15.57
C LEU A 15 10.11 -11.62 16.54
N ASP A 16 11.09 -11.36 17.41
CA ASP A 16 11.53 -12.30 18.41
C ASP A 16 10.39 -12.73 19.34
N HIS A 17 9.60 -11.77 19.81
CA HIS A 17 8.41 -12.07 20.60
C HIS A 17 7.42 -12.96 19.84
N PHE A 18 7.12 -12.62 18.58
CA PHE A 18 6.22 -13.41 17.73
C PHE A 18 6.74 -14.84 17.52
N LEU A 19 8.02 -15.02 17.19
CA LEU A 19 8.64 -16.32 16.98
C LEU A 19 8.65 -17.19 18.24
N ASN A 20 8.65 -16.59 19.43
CA ASN A 20 8.61 -17.30 20.71
C ASN A 20 7.19 -17.58 21.24
N MET A 21 6.13 -17.12 20.57
CA MET A 21 4.75 -17.49 20.91
C MET A 21 4.57 -19.02 20.77
N ALA A 22 3.91 -19.66 21.73
CA ALA A 22 3.81 -21.12 21.80
C ALA A 22 3.31 -21.79 20.49
N ASP A 23 2.29 -21.18 19.86
CA ASP A 23 1.71 -21.70 18.62
C ASP A 23 2.58 -21.47 17.37
N ILE A 24 3.47 -20.49 17.43
CA ILE A 24 4.41 -20.20 16.35
C ILE A 24 5.67 -21.04 16.53
N LYS A 25 6.22 -21.05 17.73
CA LYS A 25 7.47 -21.77 18.05
C LYS A 25 7.43 -23.25 17.67
N LYS A 26 6.30 -23.92 17.88
CA LYS A 26 6.13 -25.34 17.51
C LYS A 26 6.21 -25.62 16.00
N ARG A 27 6.11 -24.59 15.16
CA ARG A 27 6.23 -24.70 13.69
C ARG A 27 7.68 -24.69 13.20
N PHE A 28 8.62 -24.34 14.06
CA PHE A 28 10.05 -24.29 13.76
C PHE A 28 10.75 -25.50 14.36
N THR A 29 11.62 -26.13 13.57
CA THR A 29 12.48 -27.21 14.03
C THR A 29 13.81 -26.62 14.54
N PRO A 30 14.59 -27.38 15.36
CA PRO A 30 15.92 -26.93 15.78
C PRO A 30 16.89 -26.64 14.62
N THR A 31 16.60 -27.20 13.44
CA THR A 31 17.39 -26.98 12.21
C THR A 31 16.88 -25.81 11.36
N THR A 32 15.76 -25.21 11.72
CA THR A 32 15.23 -24.03 11.01
C THR A 32 16.20 -22.86 11.16
N ARG A 33 16.76 -22.41 10.05
CA ARG A 33 17.62 -21.22 10.04
C ARG A 33 16.79 -19.99 9.67
N ILE A 34 16.77 -19.01 10.57
CA ILE A 34 16.22 -17.69 10.27
C ILE A 34 17.40 -16.82 9.84
N HIS A 35 17.42 -16.44 8.56
CA HIS A 35 18.40 -15.50 8.06
C HIS A 35 18.13 -14.10 8.63
N GLY A 36 19.15 -13.23 8.61
CA GLY A 36 19.12 -11.93 9.28
C GLY A 36 17.84 -11.12 9.01
N PHE A 37 17.41 -10.37 10.00
CA PHE A 37 16.24 -9.52 9.94
C PHE A 37 16.50 -8.32 9.03
N ALA A 38 15.61 -8.08 8.09
CA ALA A 38 15.58 -6.86 7.29
C ALA A 38 14.20 -6.24 7.39
N SER A 39 14.13 -4.93 7.57
CA SER A 39 12.87 -4.19 7.59
C SER A 39 12.96 -3.00 6.66
N TRP A 40 11.83 -2.65 6.05
CA TRP A 40 11.69 -1.48 5.22
C TRP A 40 10.38 -0.78 5.50
N GLN A 41 10.39 0.55 5.47
CA GLN A 41 9.18 1.34 5.63
C GLN A 41 8.37 1.32 4.33
N LEU A 42 7.10 0.92 4.41
CA LEU A 42 6.17 1.02 3.29
C LEU A 42 5.58 2.43 3.23
N ASN A 43 5.67 3.05 2.06
CA ASN A 43 5.09 4.37 1.82
C ASN A 43 3.66 4.21 1.30
N PHE A 44 2.70 4.73 2.07
CA PHE A 44 1.30 4.78 1.64
C PHE A 44 1.06 5.91 0.66
N GLY A 45 0.11 5.71 -0.24
CA GLY A 45 -0.28 6.68 -1.27
C GLY A 45 -1.07 7.88 -0.75
N SER A 46 -0.55 8.56 0.26
CA SER A 46 -1.19 9.72 0.88
C SER A 46 -0.84 11.05 0.20
N GLN A 47 0.23 11.07 -0.60
CA GLN A 47 0.69 12.26 -1.30
C GLN A 47 1.19 11.90 -2.71
N PRO A 48 1.03 12.83 -3.70
CA PRO A 48 1.67 12.69 -4.99
C PRO A 48 3.19 12.65 -4.83
N MET A 49 3.85 11.75 -5.57
CA MET A 49 5.31 11.70 -5.61
C MET A 49 5.79 11.58 -7.05
N GLN A 50 7.04 11.90 -7.27
CA GLN A 50 7.72 11.67 -8.53
C GLN A 50 7.89 10.16 -8.73
N ARG A 51 7.50 9.65 -9.91
CA ARG A 51 7.59 8.22 -10.28
C ARG A 51 8.33 7.99 -11.58
N ALA A 52 8.56 9.05 -12.35
CA ALA A 52 9.32 9.01 -13.59
C ALA A 52 10.65 9.75 -13.44
N TYR A 53 11.68 9.10 -13.90
CA TYR A 53 13.07 9.59 -13.92
C TYR A 53 13.64 9.35 -15.32
N GLU A 54 14.79 9.93 -15.62
CA GLU A 54 15.49 9.64 -16.86
C GLU A 54 15.83 8.15 -16.95
N GLY A 55 15.29 7.47 -17.95
CA GLY A 55 15.50 6.03 -18.17
C GLY A 55 14.83 5.11 -17.13
N ALA A 56 14.00 5.61 -16.19
CA ALA A 56 13.41 4.77 -15.14
C ALA A 56 11.99 5.19 -14.74
N ILE A 57 11.16 4.19 -14.42
CA ILE A 57 9.80 4.35 -13.91
C ILE A 57 9.62 3.52 -12.65
N LEU A 58 9.06 4.10 -11.60
CA LEU A 58 8.67 3.39 -10.38
C LEU A 58 7.21 2.92 -10.47
N VAL A 59 6.95 1.68 -10.04
CA VAL A 59 5.59 1.09 -10.02
C VAL A 59 5.29 0.48 -8.65
N GLY A 60 4.01 0.22 -8.38
CA GLY A 60 3.56 -0.45 -7.15
C GLY A 60 4.02 0.24 -5.87
N ASP A 61 4.52 -0.53 -4.92
CA ASP A 61 4.93 -0.05 -3.59
C ASP A 61 6.10 0.94 -3.68
N ALA A 62 7.04 0.74 -4.62
CA ALA A 62 8.13 1.68 -4.88
C ALA A 62 7.61 3.06 -5.35
N ALA A 63 6.45 3.09 -5.99
CA ALA A 63 5.75 4.30 -6.42
C ALA A 63 4.79 4.86 -5.37
N SER A 64 4.81 4.35 -4.13
CA SER A 64 3.87 4.72 -3.05
C SER A 64 2.40 4.55 -3.45
N LEU A 65 2.06 3.41 -4.06
CA LEU A 65 0.71 3.11 -4.53
C LEU A 65 -0.06 2.16 -3.60
N ILE A 66 0.37 2.01 -2.35
CA ILE A 66 -0.36 1.29 -1.31
C ILE A 66 -1.57 2.13 -0.88
N ASN A 67 -2.76 1.52 -0.87
CA ASN A 67 -3.96 2.20 -0.41
C ASN A 67 -3.84 2.56 1.08
N PRO A 68 -3.98 3.84 1.46
CA PRO A 68 -3.71 4.28 2.83
C PRO A 68 -4.75 3.78 3.85
N LEU A 69 -5.96 3.43 3.43
CA LEU A 69 -7.00 2.95 4.33
C LEU A 69 -6.92 1.44 4.54
N THR A 70 -6.75 0.67 3.46
CA THR A 70 -6.81 -0.79 3.49
C THR A 70 -5.46 -1.48 3.60
N GLY A 71 -4.37 -0.78 3.29
CA GLY A 71 -3.03 -1.37 3.15
C GLY A 71 -2.88 -2.22 1.87
N GLY A 72 -3.91 -2.28 1.01
CA GLY A 72 -3.88 -3.03 -0.24
C GLY A 72 -3.01 -2.34 -1.30
N GLY A 73 -2.13 -3.08 -1.98
CA GLY A 73 -1.23 -2.57 -3.02
C GLY A 73 -1.24 -3.37 -4.31
N ILE A 74 -1.64 -4.65 -4.28
CA ILE A 74 -1.50 -5.58 -5.41
C ILE A 74 -2.22 -5.08 -6.67
N CYS A 75 -3.50 -4.70 -6.57
CA CYS A 75 -4.25 -4.18 -7.71
C CYS A 75 -3.64 -2.89 -8.26
N ASN A 76 -3.25 -1.98 -7.38
CA ASN A 76 -2.60 -0.73 -7.78
C ASN A 76 -1.24 -0.97 -8.44
N ALA A 77 -0.50 -1.98 -7.98
CA ALA A 77 0.77 -2.39 -8.59
C ALA A 77 0.55 -2.92 -10.02
N LEU A 78 -0.46 -3.76 -10.23
CA LEU A 78 -0.78 -4.29 -11.57
C LEU A 78 -1.22 -3.17 -12.54
N ILE A 79 -2.12 -2.28 -12.10
CA ILE A 79 -2.58 -1.14 -12.92
C ILE A 79 -1.39 -0.23 -13.26
N SER A 80 -0.56 0.09 -12.27
CA SER A 80 0.61 0.95 -12.50
C SER A 80 1.64 0.31 -13.42
N ALA A 81 1.84 -1.02 -13.34
CA ALA A 81 2.74 -1.75 -14.22
C ALA A 81 2.24 -1.76 -15.68
N GLU A 82 0.94 -1.96 -15.91
CA GLU A 82 0.33 -1.89 -17.24
C GLU A 82 0.52 -0.50 -17.86
N LEU A 83 0.24 0.57 -17.10
CA LEU A 83 0.43 1.94 -17.57
C LEU A 83 1.91 2.26 -17.84
N ALA A 84 2.81 1.77 -16.98
CA ALA A 84 4.24 1.94 -17.17
C ALA A 84 4.75 1.22 -18.42
N ALA A 85 4.29 -0.01 -18.66
CA ALA A 85 4.66 -0.78 -19.83
C ALA A 85 4.23 -0.08 -21.14
N ALA A 86 3.00 0.47 -21.19
CA ALA A 86 2.51 1.21 -22.34
C ALA A 86 3.38 2.45 -22.62
N VAL A 87 3.68 3.28 -21.58
CA VAL A 87 4.49 4.49 -21.76
C VAL A 87 5.93 4.14 -22.11
N ALA A 88 6.50 3.11 -21.50
CA ALA A 88 7.86 2.67 -21.81
C ALA A 88 7.98 2.15 -23.24
N HIS A 89 6.98 1.41 -23.72
CA HIS A 89 6.92 0.94 -25.11
C HIS A 89 6.92 2.11 -26.10
N GLU A 90 6.03 3.09 -25.88
CA GLU A 90 5.95 4.30 -26.72
C GLU A 90 7.28 5.06 -26.70
N ALA A 91 7.88 5.27 -25.52
CA ALA A 91 9.13 5.99 -25.34
C ALA A 91 10.33 5.29 -26.05
N LEU A 92 10.36 3.94 -26.01
CA LEU A 92 11.38 3.16 -26.71
C LEU A 92 11.24 3.25 -28.24
N GLN A 93 10.01 3.26 -28.77
CA GLN A 93 9.80 3.45 -30.20
C GLN A 93 10.24 4.83 -30.70
N GLU A 94 10.05 5.86 -29.86
CA GLU A 94 10.45 7.24 -30.13
C GLU A 94 11.95 7.48 -29.84
N ASN A 95 12.66 6.49 -29.27
CA ASN A 95 14.04 6.59 -28.76
C ASN A 95 14.23 7.78 -27.82
N ASP A 96 13.18 8.09 -27.01
CA ASP A 96 13.17 9.16 -26.04
C ASP A 96 12.80 8.61 -24.64
N LEU A 97 13.82 8.41 -23.81
CA LEU A 97 13.69 7.96 -22.43
C LEU A 97 13.86 9.13 -21.44
N SER A 98 13.75 10.37 -21.92
CA SER A 98 13.81 11.54 -21.07
C SER A 98 12.72 11.51 -19.98
N ARG A 99 13.01 12.20 -18.88
CA ARG A 99 12.03 12.36 -17.81
C ARG A 99 10.73 13.00 -18.30
N GLU A 100 10.83 13.97 -19.20
CA GLU A 100 9.68 14.67 -19.79
C GLU A 100 8.77 13.70 -20.52
N ARG A 101 9.34 12.78 -21.29
CA ARG A 101 8.57 11.76 -22.01
C ARG A 101 7.95 10.74 -21.04
N LEU A 102 8.73 10.22 -20.11
CA LEU A 102 8.27 9.23 -19.14
C LEU A 102 7.28 9.79 -18.11
N LYS A 103 7.23 11.12 -17.91
CA LYS A 103 6.25 11.79 -17.02
C LYS A 103 4.79 11.56 -17.45
N GLN A 104 4.53 11.17 -18.69
CA GLN A 104 3.19 10.77 -19.12
C GLN A 104 2.64 9.61 -18.29
N TYR A 105 3.50 8.71 -17.81
CA TYR A 105 3.12 7.67 -16.86
C TYR A 105 2.55 8.25 -15.57
N GLU A 106 3.19 9.26 -14.99
CA GLU A 106 2.67 9.92 -13.75
C GLU A 106 1.27 10.46 -13.97
N THR A 107 1.03 11.10 -15.12
CA THR A 107 -0.27 11.66 -15.47
C THR A 107 -1.33 10.56 -15.59
N ARG A 108 -1.06 9.51 -16.38
CA ARG A 108 -1.97 8.37 -16.55
C ARG A 108 -2.22 7.65 -15.22
N CYS A 109 -1.18 7.41 -14.43
CA CYS A 109 -1.26 6.76 -13.12
C CYS A 109 -2.09 7.58 -12.12
N ASN A 110 -1.86 8.90 -12.08
CA ASN A 110 -2.63 9.79 -11.22
C ASN A 110 -4.11 9.85 -11.64
N GLN A 111 -4.42 9.89 -12.92
CA GLN A 111 -5.81 9.84 -13.40
C GLN A 111 -6.53 8.55 -13.00
N ALA A 112 -5.85 7.42 -13.11
CA ALA A 112 -6.44 6.11 -12.82
C ALA A 112 -6.60 5.85 -11.30
N LEU A 113 -5.57 6.16 -10.50
CA LEU A 113 -5.49 5.68 -9.12
C LEU A 113 -5.73 6.79 -8.06
N TRP A 114 -5.34 8.03 -8.35
CA TRP A 114 -5.37 9.11 -7.36
C TRP A 114 -6.76 9.40 -6.79
N PRO A 115 -7.87 9.43 -7.57
CA PRO A 115 -9.19 9.70 -7.00
C PRO A 115 -9.60 8.73 -5.90
N SER A 116 -9.32 7.43 -6.08
CA SER A 116 -9.61 6.39 -5.08
C SER A 116 -8.68 6.51 -3.86
N MET A 117 -7.39 6.70 -4.10
CA MET A 117 -6.40 6.82 -3.03
C MET A 117 -6.63 8.07 -2.17
N LYS A 118 -7.01 9.20 -2.78
CA LYS A 118 -7.36 10.43 -2.05
C LYS A 118 -8.57 10.23 -1.15
N ARG A 119 -9.62 9.55 -1.63
CA ARG A 119 -10.79 9.22 -0.80
C ARG A 119 -10.40 8.33 0.38
N SER A 120 -9.62 7.27 0.11
CA SER A 120 -9.12 6.37 1.14
C SER A 120 -8.26 7.09 2.19
N PHE A 121 -7.44 8.03 1.76
CA PHE A 121 -6.62 8.85 2.66
C PHE A 121 -7.48 9.75 3.57
N LEU A 122 -8.47 10.44 3.01
CA LEU A 122 -9.39 11.26 3.78
C LEU A 122 -10.17 10.42 4.79
N MET A 123 -10.66 9.24 4.38
CA MET A 123 -11.32 8.32 5.30
C MET A 123 -10.37 7.84 6.42
N GLN A 124 -9.14 7.50 6.11
CA GLN A 124 -8.15 7.13 7.11
C GLN A 124 -7.96 8.23 8.15
N GLN A 125 -7.87 9.49 7.73
CA GLN A 125 -7.71 10.62 8.64
C GLN A 125 -8.86 10.77 9.66
N TRP A 126 -10.08 10.35 9.29
CA TRP A 126 -11.24 10.40 10.18
C TRP A 126 -11.43 9.12 10.98
N LEU A 127 -11.21 7.94 10.38
CA LEU A 127 -11.48 6.66 11.03
C LEU A 127 -10.41 6.25 12.04
N VAL A 128 -9.13 6.51 11.74
CA VAL A 128 -8.03 6.07 12.61
C VAL A 128 -7.98 6.83 13.94
N PRO A 129 -8.15 8.16 13.99
CA PRO A 129 -8.18 8.89 15.25
C PRO A 129 -9.42 8.61 16.10
N TYR A 130 -10.53 8.20 15.46
CA TYR A 130 -11.83 8.01 16.10
C TYR A 130 -12.37 6.58 15.92
N PRO A 131 -11.88 5.59 16.69
CA PRO A 131 -12.28 4.18 16.55
C PRO A 131 -13.78 3.92 16.64
N PHE A 132 -14.51 4.75 17.39
CA PHE A 132 -15.97 4.65 17.50
C PHE A 132 -16.70 4.91 16.18
N LEU A 133 -16.12 5.73 15.28
CA LEU A 133 -16.66 5.94 13.93
C LEU A 133 -16.51 4.68 13.07
N LEU A 134 -15.37 4.00 13.20
CA LEU A 134 -15.14 2.73 12.53
C LEU A 134 -16.12 1.66 13.02
N GLU A 135 -16.36 1.59 14.33
CA GLU A 135 -17.31 0.65 14.92
C GLU A 135 -18.75 0.92 14.46
N GLY A 136 -19.15 2.19 14.42
CA GLY A 136 -20.43 2.63 13.87
C GLY A 136 -20.58 2.28 12.39
N LEU A 137 -19.55 2.48 11.59
CA LEU A 137 -19.53 2.11 10.17
C LEU A 137 -19.66 0.59 9.99
N ILE A 138 -18.90 -0.22 10.72
CA ILE A 138 -18.98 -1.69 10.65
C ILE A 138 -20.38 -2.18 11.03
N ARG A 139 -20.97 -1.65 12.09
CA ARG A 139 -22.35 -1.99 12.50
C ARG A 139 -23.36 -1.62 11.42
N SER A 140 -23.22 -0.45 10.81
CA SER A 140 -24.11 -0.01 9.72
C SER A 140 -23.98 -0.86 8.47
N LEU A 141 -22.77 -1.29 8.11
CA LEU A 141 -22.50 -2.21 7.00
C LEU A 141 -23.10 -3.60 7.26
N GLY A 142 -23.01 -4.09 8.51
CA GLY A 142 -23.60 -5.37 8.91
C GLY A 142 -25.14 -5.35 8.97
N ALA A 143 -25.74 -4.19 9.26
CA ALA A 143 -27.20 -4.05 9.39
C ALA A 143 -27.92 -3.77 8.06
N ASN A 144 -27.21 -3.26 7.03
CA ASN A 144 -27.83 -2.83 5.77
C ASN A 144 -27.03 -3.30 4.55
N SER A 145 -27.51 -4.35 3.91
CA SER A 145 -26.86 -4.97 2.74
C SER A 145 -26.75 -4.02 1.53
N SER A 146 -27.73 -3.14 1.31
CA SER A 146 -27.70 -2.16 0.23
C SER A 146 -26.64 -1.08 0.47
N PHE A 147 -26.50 -0.62 1.71
CA PHE A 147 -25.45 0.32 2.10
C PHE A 147 -24.06 -0.33 1.96
N ALA A 148 -23.92 -1.59 2.38
CA ALA A 148 -22.67 -2.34 2.24
C ALA A 148 -22.26 -2.49 0.78
N GLN A 149 -23.16 -2.86 -0.12
CA GLN A 149 -22.87 -2.95 -1.56
C GLN A 149 -22.43 -1.61 -2.15
N THR A 150 -23.18 -0.53 -1.84
CA THR A 150 -22.83 0.82 -2.33
C THR A 150 -21.48 1.29 -1.81
N PHE A 151 -21.15 0.98 -0.55
CA PHE A 151 -19.86 1.31 0.04
C PHE A 151 -18.72 0.55 -0.64
N LEU A 152 -18.85 -0.78 -0.79
CA LEU A 152 -17.82 -1.63 -1.39
C LEU A 152 -17.55 -1.33 -2.87
N THR A 153 -18.54 -0.81 -3.60
CA THR A 153 -18.35 -0.44 -5.01
C THR A 153 -17.70 0.93 -5.21
N LYS A 154 -17.69 1.78 -4.19
CA LYS A 154 -17.12 3.14 -4.26
C LYS A 154 -15.73 3.29 -3.65
N PHE A 155 -15.29 2.32 -2.88
CA PHE A 155 -14.02 2.30 -2.15
C PHE A 155 -13.21 1.04 -2.42
#